data_65255d1b911c6d5bb7a1f994dbe8ac13
#
_entry.id   65255d1b911c6d5bb7a1f994dbe8ac13
#
_cell.length_a   1.000
_cell.length_b   1.000
_cell.length_c   1.000
_cell.angle_alpha   90.00
_cell.angle_beta   90.00
_cell.angle_gamma   90.00
#
_symmetry.space_group_name_H-M   'P 1'
#
loop_
_entity.id
_entity.type
_entity.pdbx_description
1 polymer ?
#
loop_
_entity_poly.entity_id
_entity_poly.type
_entity_poly.pdbx_seq_one_letter_code
_entity_poly.pdbx_strand_id
1 'polypeptide(L)'
;VRRVPLLCAPLLVLLSSCAWNGTDDDGRLPSAPTGVTAAAGSATSVHVMWNAVSAEPDVSGYEVYRGTTKVREVPGSEHMVDVPRLRPATGYVFTVRARDADGRLGPPSGEVRATTPAAGAADRWAPSRPGRLEGRAVGSRAVRLSWSAATDDRGVVSYDIHQDGTKIHSVGGGQTATVVTGLRPGTRYSFTVRARDAADHLSPAGPVVRLTTPGTDDGRGTAPTGFRATIHRADGAYHLDLSWVPPRADGVVTEYQVRLDGRTATSLVYGGDAPRDRATYSFYLGPEDGVRHRVRIRARMPDGTWGGYSAERTVTTGARG
;
A
#
# COMPACT_ATOMS: atom_id res chain seq x y z
N VAL A 1 12.05 -65.96 61.32
CA VAL A 1 11.51 -65.39 60.10
C VAL A 1 10.42 -64.37 60.46
N ARG A 2 10.74 -63.12 60.59
CA ARG A 2 9.76 -62.00 60.82
C ARG A 2 9.64 -61.13 59.56
N ARG A 3 8.44 -61.09 59.02
CA ARG A 3 8.08 -60.22 57.95
C ARG A 3 7.68 -58.84 58.52
N VAL A 4 8.27 -57.76 58.04
CA VAL A 4 7.90 -56.39 58.31
C VAL A 4 7.09 -55.86 57.08
N PRO A 5 5.91 -55.28 57.29
CA PRO A 5 5.18 -54.71 56.19
C PRO A 5 5.68 -53.30 55.86
N LEU A 6 5.93 -53.07 54.61
CA LEU A 6 6.29 -51.76 54.03
C LEU A 6 5.01 -50.91 53.87
N LEU A 7 4.92 -49.80 54.61
CA LEU A 7 3.90 -48.79 54.45
C LEU A 7 4.27 -47.91 53.27
N CYS A 8 3.52 -47.97 52.20
CA CYS A 8 3.55 -46.99 51.11
C CYS A 8 2.70 -45.77 51.50
N ALA A 9 3.32 -44.61 51.70
CA ALA A 9 2.64 -43.33 51.78
C ALA A 9 2.50 -42.74 50.40
N PRO A 10 1.35 -42.22 49.96
CA PRO A 10 1.23 -41.52 48.70
C PRO A 10 1.76 -40.09 48.83
N LEU A 11 2.75 -39.75 48.04
CA LEU A 11 3.28 -38.40 47.85
C LEU A 11 2.29 -37.60 47.02
N LEU A 12 1.56 -36.67 47.65
CA LEU A 12 0.71 -35.71 46.99
C LEU A 12 1.62 -34.67 46.32
N VAL A 13 1.79 -34.76 45.03
CA VAL A 13 2.42 -33.69 44.20
C VAL A 13 1.35 -32.63 43.96
N LEU A 14 1.44 -31.52 44.69
CA LEU A 14 0.71 -30.28 44.37
C LEU A 14 1.32 -29.67 43.10
N LEU A 15 0.70 -29.89 41.98
CA LEU A 15 0.96 -29.13 40.75
C LEU A 15 0.43 -27.71 40.94
N SER A 16 1.30 -26.79 41.35
CA SER A 16 1.06 -25.37 41.25
C SER A 16 1.02 -25.03 39.76
N SER A 17 -0.19 -24.92 39.19
CA SER A 17 -0.37 -24.28 37.88
C SER A 17 -0.12 -22.79 38.05
N CYS A 18 1.13 -22.35 37.86
CA CYS A 18 1.38 -20.97 37.51
C CYS A 18 0.70 -20.73 36.14
N ALA A 19 -0.48 -20.13 36.17
CA ALA A 19 -1.04 -19.49 34.96
C ALA A 19 -0.09 -18.35 34.59
N TRP A 20 0.82 -18.64 33.69
CA TRP A 20 1.58 -17.64 32.97
C TRP A 20 0.62 -17.03 31.98
N ASN A 21 0.05 -15.85 32.30
CA ASN A 21 -0.51 -14.96 31.34
C ASN A 21 0.68 -14.35 30.52
N GLY A 22 1.37 -15.19 29.76
CA GLY A 22 2.17 -14.76 28.66
C GLY A 22 1.18 -14.40 27.56
N THR A 23 1.16 -13.16 27.14
CA THR A 23 0.71 -12.83 25.80
C THR A 23 1.59 -13.68 24.89
N ASP A 24 1.01 -14.71 24.28
CA ASP A 24 1.67 -15.53 23.28
C ASP A 24 2.01 -14.58 22.12
N ASP A 25 3.24 -14.04 22.13
CA ASP A 25 3.89 -13.56 20.92
C ASP A 25 4.18 -14.83 20.10
N ASP A 26 3.29 -15.16 19.21
CA ASP A 26 3.29 -16.40 18.40
C ASP A 26 4.54 -16.54 17.51
N GLY A 27 5.59 -15.80 17.74
CA GLY A 27 6.81 -15.81 16.91
C GLY A 27 6.53 -15.45 15.44
N ARG A 28 5.38 -14.85 15.17
CA ARG A 28 4.91 -14.53 13.83
C ARG A 28 5.78 -13.42 13.23
N LEU A 29 6.34 -13.70 12.07
CA LEU A 29 7.13 -12.71 11.32
C LEU A 29 6.20 -11.70 10.61
N PRO A 30 6.66 -10.45 10.37
CA PRO A 30 5.95 -9.51 9.53
C PRO A 30 5.64 -10.09 8.15
N SER A 31 4.49 -9.76 7.59
CA SER A 31 4.13 -10.19 6.24
C SER A 31 5.03 -9.54 5.18
N ALA A 32 5.13 -10.17 3.99
CA ALA A 32 5.83 -9.57 2.85
C ALA A 32 5.18 -8.23 2.46
N PRO A 33 5.96 -7.16 2.20
CA PRO A 33 5.44 -5.93 1.62
C PRO A 33 4.77 -6.17 0.27
N THR A 34 3.63 -5.53 0.05
CA THR A 34 2.86 -5.62 -1.19
C THR A 34 2.87 -4.29 -1.93
N GLY A 35 2.39 -4.27 -3.20
CA GLY A 35 2.35 -3.04 -3.99
C GLY A 35 3.71 -2.43 -4.28
N VAL A 36 4.77 -3.23 -4.25
CA VAL A 36 6.13 -2.76 -4.51
C VAL A 36 6.24 -2.30 -5.96
N THR A 37 6.80 -1.12 -6.17
CA THR A 37 7.09 -0.54 -7.49
C THR A 37 8.50 0.03 -7.51
N ALA A 38 9.10 0.07 -8.70
CA ALA A 38 10.40 0.68 -8.90
C ALA A 38 10.38 1.51 -10.21
N ALA A 39 10.89 2.73 -10.14
CA ALA A 39 10.99 3.63 -11.30
C ALA A 39 12.34 4.36 -11.29
N ALA A 40 12.91 4.62 -12.46
CA ALA A 40 14.11 5.42 -12.54
C ALA A 40 13.85 6.85 -12.03
N GLY A 41 14.64 7.30 -11.08
CA GLY A 41 14.67 8.69 -10.63
C GLY A 41 15.61 9.53 -11.48
N SER A 42 16.74 8.94 -11.89
CA SER A 42 17.75 9.52 -12.78
C SER A 42 18.59 8.41 -13.43
N ALA A 43 19.67 8.80 -14.14
CA ALA A 43 20.64 7.83 -14.68
C ALA A 43 21.38 7.05 -13.57
N THR A 44 21.36 7.54 -12.33
CA THR A 44 22.12 6.97 -11.22
C THR A 44 21.26 6.65 -10.00
N SER A 45 19.94 6.79 -10.10
CA SER A 45 19.02 6.49 -9.00
C SER A 45 17.74 5.78 -9.46
N VAL A 46 17.19 4.97 -8.55
CA VAL A 46 15.89 4.32 -8.69
C VAL A 46 15.07 4.62 -7.46
N HIS A 47 13.84 5.00 -7.66
CA HIS A 47 12.82 5.22 -6.64
C HIS A 47 12.05 3.92 -6.42
N VAL A 48 12.04 3.41 -5.17
CA VAL A 48 11.31 2.19 -4.79
C VAL A 48 10.23 2.55 -3.77
N MET A 49 9.01 2.10 -4.01
CA MET A 49 7.85 2.32 -3.12
C MET A 49 7.16 1.00 -2.82
N TRP A 50 6.42 0.96 -1.70
CA TRP A 50 5.62 -0.19 -1.28
C TRP A 50 4.45 0.24 -0.42
N ASN A 51 3.49 -0.66 -0.24
CA ASN A 51 2.39 -0.46 0.70
C ASN A 51 2.85 -0.77 2.13
N ALA A 52 2.33 -0.03 3.11
CA ALA A 52 2.52 -0.38 4.50
C ALA A 52 2.08 -1.83 4.76
N VAL A 53 2.93 -2.59 5.43
CA VAL A 53 2.55 -3.90 5.94
C VAL A 53 1.62 -3.68 7.12
N SER A 54 0.44 -4.24 7.01
CA SER A 54 -0.57 -4.19 8.04
C SER A 54 -0.65 -5.54 8.69
N ALA A 55 -0.45 -5.60 9.91
CA ALA A 55 -0.81 -6.60 10.88
C ALA A 55 0.27 -6.78 11.95
N GLU A 56 -0.07 -7.44 13.00
CA GLU A 56 0.84 -7.91 14.03
C GLU A 56 1.82 -8.95 13.44
N PRO A 57 3.09 -8.89 13.82
CA PRO A 57 3.70 -7.93 14.73
C PRO A 57 3.90 -6.54 14.09
N ASP A 58 3.97 -5.50 14.93
CA ASP A 58 4.23 -4.13 14.48
C ASP A 58 5.54 -4.03 13.69
N VAL A 59 5.46 -3.37 12.53
CA VAL A 59 6.62 -3.16 11.66
C VAL A 59 7.42 -1.97 12.14
N SER A 60 8.64 -2.21 12.63
CA SER A 60 9.58 -1.18 13.08
C SER A 60 10.36 -0.54 11.93
N GLY A 61 10.52 -1.26 10.81
CA GLY A 61 11.28 -0.77 9.66
C GLY A 61 11.13 -1.64 8.42
N TYR A 62 11.72 -1.15 7.34
CA TYR A 62 11.82 -1.89 6.07
C TYR A 62 13.27 -1.92 5.58
N GLU A 63 13.64 -3.04 5.00
CA GLU A 63 14.91 -3.22 4.31
C GLU A 63 14.70 -3.37 2.82
N VAL A 64 15.41 -2.57 2.02
CA VAL A 64 15.37 -2.63 0.56
C VAL A 64 16.62 -3.31 0.04
N TYR A 65 16.43 -4.29 -0.80
CA TYR A 65 17.47 -5.10 -1.40
C TYR A 65 17.56 -4.85 -2.90
N ARG A 66 18.78 -4.84 -3.41
CA ARG A 66 19.12 -4.89 -4.83
C ARG A 66 19.75 -6.26 -5.12
N GLY A 67 19.00 -7.14 -5.79
CA GLY A 67 19.33 -8.56 -5.80
C GLY A 67 19.40 -9.11 -4.37
N THR A 68 20.57 -9.61 -3.97
CA THR A 68 20.79 -10.14 -2.61
C THR A 68 21.43 -9.13 -1.64
N THR A 69 21.79 -7.93 -2.12
CA THR A 69 22.48 -6.92 -1.31
C THR A 69 21.49 -5.93 -0.71
N LYS A 70 21.51 -5.78 0.63
CA LYS A 70 20.76 -4.70 1.31
C LYS A 70 21.37 -3.35 0.91
N VAL A 71 20.56 -2.46 0.36
CA VAL A 71 20.97 -1.13 -0.11
C VAL A 71 20.41 0.01 0.70
N ARG A 72 19.27 -0.22 1.39
CA ARG A 72 18.63 0.79 2.24
C ARG A 72 17.92 0.13 3.41
N GLU A 73 17.77 0.90 4.48
CA GLU A 73 16.93 0.61 5.62
C GLU A 73 16.20 1.90 6.00
N VAL A 74 14.89 1.81 6.26
CA VAL A 74 14.04 2.95 6.61
C VAL A 74 13.10 2.59 7.75
N PRO A 75 12.64 3.59 8.55
CA PRO A 75 11.64 3.37 9.60
C PRO A 75 10.33 2.80 9.07
N GLY A 76 9.54 2.12 9.91
CA GLY A 76 8.24 1.54 9.55
C GLY A 76 7.18 2.57 9.09
N SER A 77 7.40 3.85 9.35
CA SER A 77 6.56 4.95 8.86
C SER A 77 6.87 5.38 7.43
N GLU A 78 7.99 4.94 6.86
CA GLU A 78 8.41 5.28 5.49
C GLU A 78 8.12 4.12 4.55
N HIS A 79 7.51 4.42 3.41
CA HIS A 79 7.10 3.43 2.42
C HIS A 79 7.70 3.70 1.05
N MET A 80 8.76 4.48 1.01
CA MET A 80 9.50 4.83 -0.21
C MET A 80 10.96 5.13 0.10
N VAL A 81 11.83 4.93 -0.90
CA VAL A 81 13.24 5.28 -0.79
C VAL A 81 13.85 5.52 -2.17
N ASP A 82 14.81 6.44 -2.24
CA ASP A 82 15.69 6.58 -3.39
C ASP A 82 16.94 5.71 -3.18
N VAL A 83 17.25 4.85 -4.14
CA VAL A 83 18.47 4.08 -4.20
C VAL A 83 19.44 4.75 -5.17
N PRO A 84 20.44 5.50 -4.68
CA PRO A 84 21.40 6.24 -5.50
C PRO A 84 22.62 5.40 -5.87
N ARG A 85 23.56 6.01 -6.60
CA ARG A 85 24.86 5.46 -7.00
C ARG A 85 24.73 4.21 -7.86
N LEU A 86 23.72 4.17 -8.69
CA LEU A 86 23.52 3.14 -9.68
C LEU A 86 24.32 3.48 -10.96
N ARG A 87 24.58 2.47 -11.78
CA ARG A 87 25.21 2.67 -13.10
C ARG A 87 24.11 3.08 -14.09
N PRO A 88 24.42 4.01 -15.00
CA PRO A 88 23.52 4.33 -16.11
C PRO A 88 23.26 3.14 -17.03
N ALA A 89 22.19 3.21 -17.81
CA ALA A 89 21.76 2.22 -18.79
C ALA A 89 21.76 0.77 -18.25
N THR A 90 21.42 0.60 -16.96
CA THR A 90 21.55 -0.68 -16.27
C THR A 90 20.21 -1.10 -15.64
N GLY A 91 19.81 -2.34 -15.89
CA GLY A 91 18.64 -2.96 -15.24
C GLY A 91 18.98 -3.44 -13.83
N TYR A 92 18.07 -3.18 -12.90
CA TYR A 92 18.17 -3.60 -11.50
C TYR A 92 16.89 -4.29 -11.05
N VAL A 93 17.04 -5.23 -10.12
CA VAL A 93 15.94 -5.93 -9.45
C VAL A 93 15.96 -5.54 -7.99
N PHE A 94 14.78 -5.20 -7.45
CA PHE A 94 14.60 -4.84 -6.05
C PHE A 94 13.55 -5.71 -5.38
N THR A 95 13.77 -5.95 -4.09
CA THR A 95 12.79 -6.52 -3.17
C THR A 95 12.80 -5.72 -1.87
N VAL A 96 11.70 -5.78 -1.13
CA VAL A 96 11.56 -5.13 0.17
C VAL A 96 11.15 -6.16 1.21
N ARG A 97 11.71 -6.06 2.43
CA ARG A 97 11.33 -6.89 3.57
C ARG A 97 10.92 -6.00 4.73
N ALA A 98 9.86 -6.39 5.43
CA ALA A 98 9.47 -5.75 6.67
C ALA A 98 10.27 -6.33 7.84
N ARG A 99 10.57 -5.51 8.84
CA ARG A 99 11.28 -5.86 10.06
C ARG A 99 10.44 -5.49 11.27
N ASP A 100 10.30 -6.39 12.24
CA ASP A 100 9.60 -6.13 13.49
C ASP A 100 10.47 -5.38 14.53
N ALA A 101 9.91 -5.16 15.71
CA ALA A 101 10.61 -4.48 16.80
C ALA A 101 11.79 -5.28 17.36
N ASP A 102 11.77 -6.61 17.24
CA ASP A 102 12.84 -7.52 17.67
C ASP A 102 13.95 -7.67 16.61
N GLY A 103 13.81 -7.00 15.46
CA GLY A 103 14.76 -7.06 14.36
C GLY A 103 14.57 -8.28 13.44
N ARG A 104 13.52 -9.08 13.62
CA ARG A 104 13.25 -10.25 12.77
C ARG A 104 12.67 -9.80 11.43
N LEU A 105 13.15 -10.41 10.34
CA LEU A 105 12.75 -10.06 8.99
C LEU A 105 11.66 -11.00 8.48
N GLY A 106 10.56 -10.42 8.00
CA GLY A 106 9.55 -11.12 7.23
C GLY A 106 10.07 -11.63 5.87
N PRO A 107 9.25 -12.35 5.10
CA PRO A 107 9.61 -12.78 3.76
C PRO A 107 9.80 -11.59 2.82
N PRO A 108 10.60 -11.74 1.74
CA PRO A 108 10.75 -10.68 0.74
C PRO A 108 9.44 -10.46 -0.04
N SER A 109 9.27 -9.24 -0.52
CA SER A 109 8.25 -8.91 -1.51
C SER A 109 8.47 -9.63 -2.84
N GLY A 110 7.50 -9.56 -3.75
CA GLY A 110 7.73 -9.82 -5.16
C GLY A 110 8.86 -8.94 -5.72
N GLU A 111 9.59 -9.49 -6.70
CA GLU A 111 10.63 -8.74 -7.41
C GLU A 111 10.02 -7.63 -8.27
N VAL A 112 10.63 -6.45 -8.24
CA VAL A 112 10.33 -5.35 -9.17
C VAL A 112 11.59 -4.93 -9.91
N ARG A 113 11.43 -4.46 -11.14
CA ARG A 113 12.54 -4.12 -12.04
C ARG A 113 12.45 -2.66 -12.46
N ALA A 114 13.61 -2.01 -12.50
CA ALA A 114 13.77 -0.70 -13.09
C ALA A 114 15.07 -0.64 -13.88
N THR A 115 15.06 0.11 -14.98
CA THR A 115 16.26 0.37 -15.77
C THR A 115 16.58 1.86 -15.68
N THR A 116 17.80 2.18 -15.24
CA THR A 116 18.29 3.55 -15.26
C THR A 116 18.49 4.00 -16.71
N PRO A 117 18.13 5.25 -17.09
CA PRO A 117 18.46 5.78 -18.40
C PRO A 117 19.98 5.85 -18.64
N ALA A 118 20.38 6.00 -19.90
CA ALA A 118 21.78 6.25 -20.23
C ALA A 118 22.24 7.57 -19.60
N ALA A 119 23.50 7.61 -19.17
CA ALA A 119 24.12 8.90 -18.83
C ALA A 119 24.16 9.75 -20.09
N GLY A 120 23.56 10.94 -20.03
CA GLY A 120 23.77 11.94 -21.07
C GLY A 120 25.26 12.30 -21.20
N ALA A 121 25.68 12.79 -22.39
CA ALA A 121 26.95 13.52 -22.49
C ALA A 121 26.92 14.63 -21.43
N ALA A 122 28.08 15.04 -20.90
CA ALA A 122 28.24 15.94 -19.76
C ALA A 122 27.16 17.05 -19.76
N ASP A 123 26.07 16.76 -19.04
CA ASP A 123 24.98 17.71 -18.81
C ASP A 123 25.41 18.69 -17.74
N ARG A 124 25.15 19.98 -17.96
CA ARG A 124 25.55 21.06 -17.06
C ARG A 124 24.36 21.92 -16.64
N TRP A 125 23.19 21.66 -17.20
CA TRP A 125 22.02 22.49 -17.02
C TRP A 125 20.93 21.71 -16.30
N ALA A 126 20.34 22.34 -15.30
CA ALA A 126 19.17 21.78 -14.62
C ALA A 126 17.91 22.07 -15.44
N PRO A 127 16.89 21.22 -15.35
CA PRO A 127 15.58 21.49 -15.95
C PRO A 127 15.00 22.85 -15.50
N SER A 128 14.16 23.43 -16.35
CA SER A 128 13.32 24.57 -15.95
C SER A 128 12.41 24.15 -14.79
N ARG A 129 11.94 25.12 -14.00
CA ARG A 129 10.93 24.83 -12.98
C ARG A 129 9.63 24.34 -13.64
N PRO A 130 8.93 23.33 -13.05
CA PRO A 130 7.57 23.02 -13.47
C PRO A 130 6.66 24.23 -13.32
N GLY A 131 5.83 24.48 -14.32
CA GLY A 131 4.88 25.61 -14.32
C GLY A 131 3.54 25.23 -13.69
N ARG A 132 2.68 26.22 -13.44
CA ARG A 132 1.25 26.13 -13.16
C ARG A 132 0.84 24.91 -12.31
N LEU A 133 1.33 24.83 -11.06
CA LEU A 133 0.91 23.78 -10.15
C LEU A 133 -0.51 24.06 -9.62
N GLU A 134 -1.41 23.12 -9.86
CA GLU A 134 -2.78 23.12 -9.35
C GLU A 134 -2.99 21.93 -8.41
N GLY A 135 -3.76 22.14 -7.34
CA GLY A 135 -4.12 21.10 -6.38
C GLY A 135 -5.59 21.14 -6.04
N ARG A 136 -6.21 19.98 -5.96
CA ARG A 136 -7.60 19.84 -5.57
C ARG A 136 -7.79 18.64 -4.66
N ALA A 137 -8.46 18.82 -3.52
CA ALA A 137 -8.87 17.71 -2.69
C ALA A 137 -9.85 16.80 -3.47
N VAL A 138 -9.59 15.51 -3.49
CA VAL A 138 -10.44 14.48 -4.11
C VAL A 138 -11.06 13.55 -3.08
N GLY A 139 -10.94 13.92 -1.81
CA GLY A 139 -11.47 13.27 -0.64
C GLY A 139 -10.88 13.90 0.62
N SER A 140 -11.27 13.43 1.79
CA SER A 140 -10.75 13.91 3.06
C SER A 140 -9.29 13.51 3.31
N ARG A 141 -8.78 12.55 2.54
CA ARG A 141 -7.44 11.97 2.70
C ARG A 141 -6.60 11.97 1.41
N ALA A 142 -7.07 12.63 0.35
CA ALA A 142 -6.39 12.62 -0.94
C ALA A 142 -6.48 13.96 -1.66
N VAL A 143 -5.41 14.28 -2.38
CA VAL A 143 -5.27 15.48 -3.20
C VAL A 143 -4.76 15.08 -4.58
N ARG A 144 -5.41 15.57 -5.62
CA ARG A 144 -4.89 15.52 -6.99
C ARG A 144 -4.06 16.77 -7.23
N LEU A 145 -2.84 16.56 -7.72
CA LEU A 145 -1.94 17.60 -8.20
C LEU A 145 -1.81 17.50 -9.73
N SER A 146 -1.68 18.63 -10.39
CA SER A 146 -1.34 18.71 -11.83
C SER A 146 -0.46 19.94 -12.08
N TRP A 147 0.47 19.85 -13.04
CA TRP A 147 1.41 20.92 -13.34
C TRP A 147 1.72 20.97 -14.84
N SER A 148 2.27 22.11 -15.30
CA SER A 148 2.82 22.20 -16.64
C SER A 148 4.22 21.58 -16.67
N ALA A 149 4.50 20.83 -17.74
CA ALA A 149 5.79 20.19 -17.93
C ALA A 149 6.95 21.19 -17.84
N ALA A 150 8.03 20.77 -17.23
CA ALA A 150 9.33 21.43 -17.32
C ALA A 150 9.99 21.09 -18.66
N THR A 151 10.89 21.95 -19.08
CA THR A 151 11.75 21.75 -20.26
C THR A 151 13.19 21.55 -19.83
N ASP A 152 13.93 20.81 -20.62
CA ASP A 152 15.35 20.53 -20.42
C ASP A 152 15.99 20.20 -21.76
N ASP A 153 17.29 20.49 -21.95
CA ASP A 153 17.99 20.24 -23.20
C ASP A 153 18.30 18.76 -23.44
N ARG A 154 18.27 17.95 -22.37
CA ARG A 154 18.47 16.49 -22.39
C ARG A 154 17.22 15.70 -22.00
N GLY A 155 16.21 16.41 -21.54
CA GLY A 155 14.93 15.83 -21.15
C GLY A 155 14.75 15.58 -19.66
N VAL A 156 13.52 15.76 -19.20
CA VAL A 156 13.11 15.51 -17.83
C VAL A 156 12.86 14.01 -17.64
N VAL A 157 13.55 13.39 -16.67
CA VAL A 157 13.41 11.95 -16.34
C VAL A 157 12.36 11.73 -15.30
N SER A 158 12.22 12.63 -14.31
CA SER A 158 11.24 12.50 -13.24
C SER A 158 10.80 13.84 -12.67
N TYR A 159 9.65 13.81 -11.96
CA TYR A 159 9.20 14.91 -11.12
C TYR A 159 9.16 14.46 -9.67
N ASP A 160 9.79 15.24 -8.78
CA ASP A 160 9.77 15.06 -7.34
C ASP A 160 8.66 15.92 -6.74
N ILE A 161 7.72 15.28 -6.05
CA ILE A 161 6.62 15.91 -5.34
C ILE A 161 7.05 16.12 -3.89
N HIS A 162 6.94 17.35 -3.41
CA HIS A 162 7.26 17.75 -2.05
C HIS A 162 6.00 18.20 -1.32
N GLN A 163 5.85 17.75 -0.08
CA GLN A 163 4.86 18.21 0.88
C GLN A 163 5.56 18.92 2.03
N ASP A 164 5.18 20.16 2.29
CA ASP A 164 5.77 20.98 3.37
C ASP A 164 7.32 20.99 3.35
N GLY A 165 7.90 20.97 2.14
CA GLY A 165 9.34 20.97 1.90
C GLY A 165 10.00 19.59 1.86
N THR A 166 9.32 18.53 2.30
CA THR A 166 9.83 17.16 2.28
C THR A 166 9.38 16.43 1.01
N LYS A 167 10.31 15.76 0.33
CA LYS A 167 9.96 14.88 -0.81
C LYS A 167 9.13 13.70 -0.30
N ILE A 168 7.96 13.50 -0.89
CA ILE A 168 7.03 12.43 -0.51
C ILE A 168 6.82 11.41 -1.64
N HIS A 169 7.14 11.78 -2.89
CA HIS A 169 6.85 10.93 -4.04
C HIS A 169 7.64 11.36 -5.27
N SER A 170 7.83 10.46 -6.25
CA SER A 170 8.33 10.78 -7.58
C SER A 170 7.47 10.11 -8.65
N VAL A 171 7.30 10.80 -9.78
CA VAL A 171 6.66 10.26 -10.98
C VAL A 171 7.59 10.42 -12.18
N GLY A 172 7.38 9.62 -13.23
CA GLY A 172 8.20 9.70 -14.45
C GLY A 172 8.04 11.03 -15.20
N GLY A 173 9.05 11.43 -15.99
CA GLY A 173 9.09 12.71 -16.68
C GLY A 173 7.98 12.96 -17.70
N GLY A 174 7.30 11.92 -18.17
CA GLY A 174 6.10 12.04 -19.00
C GLY A 174 4.81 12.29 -18.22
N GLN A 175 4.83 12.26 -16.88
CA GLN A 175 3.65 12.44 -16.04
C GLN A 175 3.59 13.87 -15.51
N THR A 176 2.48 14.55 -15.73
CA THR A 176 2.23 15.91 -15.25
C THR A 176 1.07 16.00 -14.27
N ALA A 177 0.68 14.88 -13.70
CA ALA A 177 -0.33 14.81 -12.65
C ALA A 177 -0.11 13.58 -11.75
N THR A 178 -0.50 13.71 -10.49
CA THR A 178 -0.52 12.59 -9.53
C THR A 178 -1.63 12.77 -8.49
N VAL A 179 -1.90 11.72 -7.72
CA VAL A 179 -2.78 11.78 -6.54
C VAL A 179 -1.96 11.44 -5.31
N VAL A 180 -1.86 12.38 -4.40
CA VAL A 180 -1.26 12.17 -3.07
C VAL A 180 -2.35 11.66 -2.14
N THR A 181 -2.13 10.52 -1.50
CA THR A 181 -3.06 9.87 -0.55
C THR A 181 -2.49 9.86 0.87
N GLY A 182 -3.21 9.28 1.84
CA GLY A 182 -2.73 9.18 3.22
C GLY A 182 -2.78 10.48 4.02
N LEU A 183 -3.38 11.52 3.48
CA LEU A 183 -3.50 12.81 4.14
C LEU A 183 -4.51 12.76 5.29
N ARG A 184 -4.36 13.64 6.27
CA ARG A 184 -5.30 13.78 7.40
C ARG A 184 -6.48 14.66 6.99
N PRO A 185 -7.71 14.32 7.37
CA PRO A 185 -8.88 15.19 7.19
C PRO A 185 -8.69 16.54 7.90
N GLY A 186 -9.32 17.59 7.35
CA GLY A 186 -9.31 18.93 7.94
C GLY A 186 -7.94 19.59 8.04
N THR A 187 -6.92 19.06 7.38
CA THR A 187 -5.54 19.48 7.53
C THR A 187 -5.07 20.30 6.33
N ARG A 188 -4.35 21.39 6.62
CA ARG A 188 -3.74 22.24 5.59
C ARG A 188 -2.39 21.67 5.17
N TYR A 189 -2.17 21.58 3.87
CA TYR A 189 -0.93 21.11 3.24
C TYR A 189 -0.41 22.13 2.23
N SER A 190 0.91 22.15 2.04
CA SER A 190 1.54 22.84 0.93
C SER A 190 2.32 21.86 0.04
N PHE A 191 2.14 21.96 -1.26
CA PHE A 191 2.83 21.11 -2.23
C PHE A 191 3.65 21.94 -3.21
N THR A 192 4.80 21.40 -3.60
CA THR A 192 5.63 21.88 -4.71
C THR A 192 6.11 20.72 -5.55
N VAL A 193 6.49 20.99 -6.80
CA VAL A 193 7.04 19.99 -7.70
C VAL A 193 8.37 20.48 -8.24
N ARG A 194 9.35 19.59 -8.37
CA ARG A 194 10.65 19.82 -9.02
C ARG A 194 10.84 18.81 -10.13
N ALA A 195 11.46 19.22 -11.21
CA ALA A 195 11.89 18.34 -12.30
C ALA A 195 13.32 17.85 -12.04
N ARG A 196 13.61 16.63 -12.48
CA ARG A 196 14.95 16.03 -12.44
C ARG A 196 15.32 15.47 -13.80
N ASP A 197 16.57 15.70 -14.25
CA ASP A 197 17.15 15.14 -15.45
C ASP A 197 17.91 13.82 -15.19
N ALA A 198 18.51 13.27 -16.23
CA ALA A 198 19.31 12.05 -16.13
C ALA A 198 20.66 12.24 -15.41
N ALA A 199 21.15 13.47 -15.32
CA ALA A 199 22.40 13.81 -14.62
C ALA A 199 22.21 14.11 -13.12
N ASP A 200 20.98 13.93 -12.60
CA ASP A 200 20.58 14.25 -11.22
C ASP A 200 20.47 15.75 -10.88
N HIS A 201 20.48 16.63 -11.90
CA HIS A 201 20.18 18.03 -11.64
C HIS A 201 18.70 18.21 -11.31
N LEU A 202 18.45 19.01 -10.27
CA LEU A 202 17.11 19.37 -9.83
C LEU A 202 16.76 20.81 -10.26
N SER A 203 15.59 20.98 -10.84
CA SER A 203 15.05 22.30 -11.13
C SER A 203 14.85 23.12 -9.86
N PRO A 204 14.73 24.44 -9.96
CA PRO A 204 14.08 25.23 -8.92
C PRO A 204 12.66 24.68 -8.64
N ALA A 205 12.17 24.87 -7.40
CA ALA A 205 10.81 24.47 -7.05
C ALA A 205 9.78 25.23 -7.89
N GLY A 206 8.78 24.50 -8.37
CA GLY A 206 7.60 25.10 -9.01
C GLY A 206 6.80 25.98 -8.05
N PRO A 207 5.68 26.55 -8.52
CA PRO A 207 4.76 27.29 -7.66
C PRO A 207 4.31 26.46 -6.45
N VAL A 208 4.00 27.12 -5.32
CA VAL A 208 3.44 26.46 -4.15
C VAL A 208 1.92 26.44 -4.28
N VAL A 209 1.31 25.27 -4.21
CA VAL A 209 -0.13 25.15 -4.02
C VAL A 209 -0.41 24.83 -2.54
N ARG A 210 -1.39 25.55 -1.96
CA ARG A 210 -1.87 25.32 -0.59
C ARG A 210 -3.33 24.99 -0.63
N LEU A 211 -3.71 23.94 0.10
CA LEU A 211 -5.10 23.52 0.19
C LEU A 211 -5.35 22.86 1.54
N THR A 212 -6.62 22.75 1.89
CA THR A 212 -7.06 22.04 3.10
C THR A 212 -7.92 20.87 2.67
N THR A 213 -7.62 19.69 3.20
CA THR A 213 -8.48 18.53 3.02
C THR A 213 -9.82 18.73 3.75
N PRO A 214 -10.96 18.19 3.27
CA PRO A 214 -12.21 18.23 4.01
C PRO A 214 -12.07 17.71 5.44
N GLY A 215 -12.77 18.34 6.40
CA GLY A 215 -12.70 18.00 7.83
C GLY A 215 -13.32 16.67 8.23
N THR A 216 -14.06 16.02 7.31
CA THR A 216 -14.66 14.69 7.49
C THR A 216 -14.25 13.79 6.35
N ASP A 217 -14.01 12.51 6.66
CA ASP A 217 -13.80 11.51 5.63
C ASP A 217 -15.15 11.19 4.95
N ASP A 218 -15.38 11.79 3.77
CA ASP A 218 -16.54 11.48 2.93
C ASP A 218 -16.34 10.21 2.08
N GLY A 219 -15.18 9.60 2.17
CA GLY A 219 -14.80 8.36 1.49
C GLY A 219 -14.75 8.44 -0.05
N ARG A 220 -15.07 9.60 -0.65
CA ARG A 220 -15.24 9.70 -2.12
C ARG A 220 -13.95 9.47 -2.89
N GLY A 221 -12.83 9.98 -2.38
CA GLY A 221 -11.53 9.87 -3.07
C GLY A 221 -10.86 8.50 -2.91
N THR A 222 -11.26 7.74 -1.90
CA THR A 222 -10.62 6.47 -1.52
C THR A 222 -11.56 5.26 -1.58
N ALA A 223 -12.81 5.49 -1.97
CA ALA A 223 -13.80 4.43 -2.12
C ALA A 223 -13.67 3.72 -3.48
N PRO A 224 -13.80 2.38 -3.54
CA PRO A 224 -14.00 1.67 -4.78
C PRO A 224 -15.23 2.19 -5.52
N THR A 225 -15.12 2.38 -6.84
CA THR A 225 -16.20 2.88 -7.69
C THR A 225 -16.79 1.79 -8.57
N GLY A 226 -17.92 2.04 -9.22
CA GLY A 226 -18.55 1.07 -10.12
C GLY A 226 -18.91 -0.26 -9.43
N PHE A 227 -19.10 -0.25 -8.11
CA PHE A 227 -19.39 -1.44 -7.33
C PHE A 227 -20.74 -2.06 -7.73
N ARG A 228 -20.68 -3.34 -8.06
CA ARG A 228 -21.83 -4.18 -8.41
C ARG A 228 -21.80 -5.45 -7.57
N ALA A 229 -22.98 -5.94 -7.23
CA ALA A 229 -23.19 -7.18 -6.54
C ALA A 229 -24.36 -7.91 -7.21
N THR A 230 -24.15 -9.17 -7.58
CA THR A 230 -25.17 -10.03 -8.19
C THR A 230 -25.14 -11.39 -7.52
N ILE A 231 -26.24 -12.12 -7.64
CA ILE A 231 -26.38 -13.48 -7.12
C ILE A 231 -26.42 -14.44 -8.29
N HIS A 232 -25.69 -15.55 -8.21
CA HIS A 232 -25.94 -16.71 -9.06
C HIS A 232 -26.11 -17.97 -8.22
N ARG A 233 -26.72 -19.01 -8.79
CA ARG A 233 -26.88 -20.33 -8.15
C ARG A 233 -25.99 -21.33 -8.84
N ALA A 234 -25.17 -22.05 -8.07
CA ALA A 234 -24.35 -23.15 -8.53
C ALA A 234 -24.32 -24.24 -7.45
N ASP A 235 -24.32 -25.49 -7.85
CA ASP A 235 -24.24 -26.67 -6.96
C ASP A 235 -25.24 -26.66 -5.78
N GLY A 236 -26.47 -26.18 -6.07
CA GLY A 236 -27.53 -26.11 -5.07
C GLY A 236 -27.44 -24.94 -4.08
N ALA A 237 -26.45 -24.07 -4.18
CA ALA A 237 -26.22 -22.94 -3.30
C ALA A 237 -26.15 -21.59 -4.04
N TYR A 238 -26.29 -20.50 -3.30
CA TYR A 238 -26.16 -19.14 -3.80
C TYR A 238 -24.75 -18.61 -3.58
N HIS A 239 -24.25 -17.94 -4.60
CA HIS A 239 -22.96 -17.26 -4.60
C HIS A 239 -23.17 -15.76 -4.85
N LEU A 240 -22.39 -14.93 -4.18
CA LEU A 240 -22.37 -13.49 -4.35
C LEU A 240 -21.18 -13.09 -5.22
N ASP A 241 -21.48 -12.56 -6.40
CA ASP A 241 -20.48 -12.04 -7.33
C ASP A 241 -20.35 -10.55 -7.15
N LEU A 242 -19.13 -10.11 -6.89
CA LEU A 242 -18.76 -8.72 -6.71
C LEU A 242 -17.88 -8.24 -7.86
N SER A 243 -18.09 -7.01 -8.30
CA SER A 243 -17.15 -6.33 -9.18
C SER A 243 -17.06 -4.85 -8.84
N TRP A 244 -15.85 -4.28 -8.97
CA TRP A 244 -15.59 -2.88 -8.66
C TRP A 244 -14.38 -2.36 -9.44
N VAL A 245 -14.27 -1.03 -9.51
CA VAL A 245 -13.06 -0.34 -9.98
C VAL A 245 -12.27 0.09 -8.75
N PRO A 246 -10.97 -0.27 -8.65
CA PRO A 246 -10.10 0.17 -7.58
C PRO A 246 -10.05 1.70 -7.44
N PRO A 247 -9.92 2.26 -6.22
CA PRO A 247 -9.66 3.68 -6.06
C PRO A 247 -8.29 4.05 -6.66
N ARG A 248 -8.18 5.25 -7.18
CA ARG A 248 -6.88 5.77 -7.63
C ARG A 248 -6.03 6.14 -6.42
N ALA A 249 -4.83 5.61 -6.37
CA ALA A 249 -3.88 5.82 -5.29
C ALA A 249 -2.44 5.90 -5.83
N ASP A 250 -1.56 6.55 -5.09
CA ASP A 250 -0.11 6.45 -5.32
C ASP A 250 0.38 5.12 -4.76
N GLY A 251 0.51 4.14 -5.62
CA GLY A 251 0.81 2.76 -5.30
C GLY A 251 -0.31 1.81 -5.71
N VAL A 252 -0.12 0.54 -5.42
CA VAL A 252 -1.06 -0.52 -5.79
C VAL A 252 -1.94 -0.85 -4.58
N VAL A 253 -3.25 -0.84 -4.80
CA VAL A 253 -4.23 -1.30 -3.81
C VAL A 253 -4.30 -2.82 -3.88
N THR A 254 -3.84 -3.49 -2.84
CA THR A 254 -3.74 -4.95 -2.82
C THR A 254 -4.71 -5.61 -1.85
N GLU A 255 -5.40 -4.85 -1.00
CA GLU A 255 -6.32 -5.39 0.00
C GLU A 255 -7.68 -4.70 -0.04
N TYR A 256 -8.73 -5.50 0.03
CA TYR A 256 -10.11 -5.03 0.13
C TYR A 256 -10.83 -5.76 1.25
N GLN A 257 -11.69 -5.03 1.97
CA GLN A 257 -12.56 -5.60 2.98
C GLN A 257 -14.01 -5.56 2.50
N VAL A 258 -14.63 -6.72 2.44
CA VAL A 258 -16.06 -6.88 2.13
C VAL A 258 -16.84 -6.88 3.43
N ARG A 259 -17.87 -6.03 3.49
CA ARG A 259 -18.81 -5.98 4.59
C ARG A 259 -20.17 -6.48 4.12
N LEU A 260 -20.69 -7.48 4.80
CA LEU A 260 -21.99 -8.09 4.55
C LEU A 260 -22.87 -7.91 5.81
N ASP A 261 -24.07 -7.39 5.65
CA ASP A 261 -25.06 -7.19 6.72
C ASP A 261 -24.48 -6.47 7.95
N GLY A 262 -23.63 -5.48 7.69
CA GLY A 262 -23.03 -4.66 8.73
C GLY A 262 -21.82 -5.28 9.43
N ARG A 263 -21.40 -6.51 9.07
CA ARG A 263 -20.22 -7.20 9.62
C ARG A 263 -19.14 -7.40 8.55
N THR A 264 -17.88 -7.50 8.96
CA THR A 264 -16.81 -7.91 8.03
C THR A 264 -17.02 -9.37 7.67
N ALA A 265 -17.21 -9.64 6.39
CA ALA A 265 -17.39 -10.99 5.86
C ALA A 265 -16.05 -11.62 5.48
N THR A 266 -15.20 -10.85 4.79
CA THR A 266 -13.88 -11.31 4.35
C THR A 266 -12.96 -10.14 4.02
N SER A 267 -11.66 -10.40 4.01
CA SER A 267 -10.64 -9.54 3.42
C SER A 267 -10.05 -10.25 2.20
N LEU A 268 -9.96 -9.53 1.09
CA LEU A 268 -9.41 -10.00 -0.17
C LEU A 268 -8.01 -9.41 -0.31
N VAL A 269 -7.00 -10.27 -0.34
CA VAL A 269 -5.61 -9.86 -0.52
C VAL A 269 -5.14 -10.33 -1.89
N TYR A 270 -4.75 -9.38 -2.73
CA TYR A 270 -4.14 -9.64 -4.03
C TYR A 270 -2.62 -9.63 -3.90
N GLY A 271 -1.96 -10.60 -4.50
CA GLY A 271 -0.51 -10.58 -4.67
C GLY A 271 -0.04 -9.53 -5.68
N GLY A 272 1.14 -9.73 -6.28
CA GLY A 272 1.75 -8.77 -7.21
C GLY A 272 0.90 -8.34 -8.41
N ASP A 273 -0.13 -9.13 -8.78
CA ASP A 273 -1.02 -8.91 -9.92
C ASP A 273 -2.37 -8.26 -9.50
N ALA A 274 -2.35 -7.35 -8.54
CA ALA A 274 -3.56 -6.66 -8.11
C ALA A 274 -4.24 -5.93 -9.30
N PRO A 275 -5.57 -6.12 -9.49
CA PRO A 275 -6.29 -5.53 -10.62
C PRO A 275 -6.26 -4.00 -10.55
N ARG A 276 -5.94 -3.35 -11.68
CA ARG A 276 -5.89 -1.88 -11.77
C ARG A 276 -7.17 -1.26 -12.34
N ASP A 277 -7.84 -1.98 -13.22
CA ASP A 277 -9.02 -1.45 -13.93
C ASP A 277 -10.33 -1.98 -13.32
N ARG A 278 -10.45 -3.27 -13.15
CA ARG A 278 -11.63 -3.92 -12.57
C ARG A 278 -11.22 -5.15 -11.78
N ALA A 279 -11.67 -5.20 -10.54
CA ALA A 279 -11.56 -6.35 -9.67
C ALA A 279 -12.89 -7.12 -9.61
N THR A 280 -12.82 -8.44 -9.46
CA THR A 280 -13.95 -9.31 -9.26
C THR A 280 -13.67 -10.29 -8.13
N TYR A 281 -14.72 -10.72 -7.45
CA TYR A 281 -14.65 -11.77 -6.45
C TYR A 281 -15.99 -12.43 -6.30
N SER A 282 -16.00 -13.75 -6.05
CA SER A 282 -17.20 -14.52 -5.78
C SER A 282 -17.03 -15.30 -4.49
N PHE A 283 -18.06 -15.35 -3.65
CA PHE A 283 -18.06 -16.18 -2.45
C PHE A 283 -19.43 -16.78 -2.14
N TYR A 284 -19.39 -17.88 -1.42
CA TYR A 284 -20.53 -18.67 -1.04
C TYR A 284 -21.41 -17.97 0.00
N LEU A 285 -22.74 -17.96 -0.20
CA LEU A 285 -23.72 -17.42 0.74
C LEU A 285 -24.52 -18.49 1.48
N GLY A 286 -24.76 -19.64 0.87
CA GLY A 286 -25.57 -20.71 1.40
C GLY A 286 -26.68 -21.17 0.48
N PRO A 287 -27.46 -22.20 0.87
CA PRO A 287 -28.55 -22.73 0.05
C PRO A 287 -29.89 -22.02 0.20
N GLU A 288 -30.01 -21.08 1.16
CA GLU A 288 -31.29 -20.50 1.58
C GLU A 288 -31.84 -19.49 0.58
N ASP A 289 -33.11 -19.65 0.19
CA ASP A 289 -33.83 -18.71 -0.66
C ASP A 289 -34.39 -17.52 0.15
N GLY A 290 -34.55 -16.38 -0.52
CA GLY A 290 -35.25 -15.21 0.04
C GLY A 290 -34.42 -14.41 1.05
N VAL A 291 -33.16 -14.76 1.28
CA VAL A 291 -32.30 -14.02 2.22
C VAL A 291 -31.82 -12.74 1.58
N ARG A 292 -32.09 -11.62 2.25
CA ARG A 292 -31.68 -10.30 1.82
C ARG A 292 -30.35 -9.92 2.44
N HIS A 293 -29.37 -9.56 1.60
CA HIS A 293 -28.03 -9.13 2.03
C HIS A 293 -27.74 -7.70 1.59
N ARG A 294 -27.09 -6.94 2.48
CA ARG A 294 -26.52 -5.62 2.18
C ARG A 294 -25.00 -5.74 2.12
N VAL A 295 -24.43 -5.34 1.02
CA VAL A 295 -22.98 -5.49 0.78
C VAL A 295 -22.34 -4.19 0.35
N ARG A 296 -21.16 -3.93 0.88
CA ARG A 296 -20.26 -2.84 0.47
C ARG A 296 -18.82 -3.25 0.65
N ILE A 297 -17.92 -2.58 -0.03
CA ILE A 297 -16.49 -2.88 -0.04
C ILE A 297 -15.68 -1.61 0.21
N ARG A 298 -14.54 -1.73 0.87
CA ARG A 298 -13.54 -0.67 0.98
C ARG A 298 -12.16 -1.21 0.66
N ALA A 299 -11.27 -0.32 0.22
CA ALA A 299 -9.89 -0.61 -0.10
C ALA A 299 -8.98 -0.25 1.07
N ARG A 300 -7.88 -0.98 1.23
CA ARG A 300 -6.75 -0.55 2.04
C ARG A 300 -5.81 0.26 1.17
N MET A 301 -5.57 1.50 1.57
CA MET A 301 -4.73 2.42 0.83
C MET A 301 -3.24 2.07 1.02
N PRO A 302 -2.36 2.48 0.08
CA PRO A 302 -0.92 2.17 0.17
C PRO A 302 -0.24 2.64 1.47
N ASP A 303 -0.79 3.65 2.14
CA ASP A 303 -0.34 4.15 3.45
C ASP A 303 -0.84 3.29 4.64
N GLY A 304 -1.48 2.15 4.37
CA GLY A 304 -2.02 1.24 5.39
C GLY A 304 -3.37 1.67 5.98
N THR A 305 -3.93 2.83 5.64
CA THR A 305 -5.24 3.24 6.14
C THR A 305 -6.38 2.61 5.34
N TRP A 306 -7.56 2.46 5.97
CA TRP A 306 -8.75 2.06 5.24
C TRP A 306 -9.39 3.26 4.55
N GLY A 307 -9.65 3.13 3.25
CA GLY A 307 -10.43 4.08 2.47
C GLY A 307 -11.92 4.03 2.79
N GLY A 308 -12.67 4.89 2.12
CA GLY A 308 -14.12 4.93 2.22
C GLY A 308 -14.79 3.68 1.63
N TYR A 309 -16.01 3.41 2.11
CA TYR A 309 -16.83 2.34 1.55
C TYR A 309 -17.43 2.74 0.20
N SER A 310 -17.56 1.74 -0.69
CA SER A 310 -18.39 1.85 -1.90
C SER A 310 -19.84 2.18 -1.55
N ALA A 311 -20.64 2.55 -2.56
CA ALA A 311 -22.08 2.54 -2.43
C ALA A 311 -22.56 1.15 -1.97
N GLU A 312 -23.52 1.10 -1.03
CA GLU A 312 -24.13 -0.14 -0.58
C GLU A 312 -25.00 -0.75 -1.70
N ARG A 313 -24.94 -2.06 -1.85
CA ARG A 313 -25.81 -2.84 -2.74
C ARG A 313 -26.63 -3.80 -1.91
N THR A 314 -27.88 -3.98 -2.30
CA THR A 314 -28.78 -4.98 -1.73
C THR A 314 -29.01 -6.06 -2.78
N VAL A 315 -28.86 -7.32 -2.38
CA VAL A 315 -29.14 -8.50 -3.17
C VAL A 315 -30.04 -9.44 -2.38
N THR A 316 -30.80 -10.29 -3.06
CA THR A 316 -31.68 -11.28 -2.41
C THR A 316 -31.46 -12.63 -3.08
N THR A 317 -31.17 -13.68 -2.31
CA THR A 317 -31.05 -15.04 -2.84
C THR A 317 -32.39 -15.49 -3.41
N GLY A 318 -32.40 -16.20 -4.55
CA GLY A 318 -33.63 -16.68 -5.20
C GLY A 318 -34.48 -15.61 -5.90
N ALA A 319 -34.14 -14.32 -5.83
CA ALA A 319 -34.84 -13.30 -6.60
C ALA A 319 -34.54 -13.52 -8.10
N ARG A 320 -35.60 -13.64 -8.91
CA ARG A 320 -35.46 -13.61 -10.38
C ARG A 320 -35.05 -12.17 -10.76
N GLY A 321 -33.87 -12.06 -11.39
CA GLY A 321 -33.35 -10.80 -11.92
C GLY A 321 -34.17 -10.30 -13.11
#